data_868200057467fd1fa9cc3f48967efcfa
#
_entry.id   868200057467fd1fa9cc3f48967efcfa
#
_cell.length_a   1.000
_cell.length_b   1.000
_cell.length_c   1.000
_cell.angle_alpha   90.00
_cell.angle_beta   90.00
_cell.angle_gamma   90.00
#
_symmetry.space_group_name_H-M   'P 1'
#
loop_
_entity.id
_entity.type
_entity.pdbx_description
1 polymer ?
#
loop_
_entity_poly.entity_id
_entity_poly.type
_entity_poly.pdbx_seq_one_letter_code
_entity_poly.pdbx_strand_id
1 'polypeptide(L)'
;MKYFLSLGSNINAEKNLEFAFDELKKILSNIQSSSIHQTKAEGFEGDDFLNSVVCGNSELDFKDLNKKLKLIEDNAGRNRNAPKFSARTLDIDIVLQIDENDDILFESDEIQKYEFVSAPLKELILSLIHI
;
A
#
# COMPACT_ATOMS: atom_id res chain seq x y z
N MET A 1 0.21 14.68 -8.48
CA MET A 1 1.31 13.97 -7.81
C MET A 1 1.18 12.48 -7.95
N LYS A 2 2.28 11.78 -8.07
CA LYS A 2 2.30 10.33 -8.12
C LYS A 2 2.58 9.77 -6.74
N TYR A 3 1.75 8.81 -6.32
CA TYR A 3 1.88 8.14 -5.04
C TYR A 3 2.10 6.65 -5.23
N PHE A 4 2.95 6.08 -4.38
CA PHE A 4 3.11 4.63 -4.26
C PHE A 4 2.61 4.22 -2.90
N LEU A 5 1.72 3.25 -2.87
CA LEU A 5 1.02 2.79 -1.67
C LEU A 5 1.37 1.33 -1.41
N SER A 6 1.76 1.02 -0.18
CA SER A 6 1.95 -0.36 0.26
C SER A 6 0.65 -0.88 0.85
N LEU A 7 0.20 -2.03 0.38
CA LEU A 7 -1.01 -2.70 0.85
C LEU A 7 -0.65 -4.03 1.49
N GLY A 8 -1.30 -4.35 2.60
CA GLY A 8 -1.12 -5.64 3.25
C GLY A 8 -2.37 -6.10 3.98
N SER A 9 -2.59 -7.40 4.00
CA SER A 9 -3.70 -8.02 4.72
C SER A 9 -3.37 -9.48 5.03
N ASN A 10 -3.80 -9.97 6.19
CA ASN A 10 -3.75 -11.39 6.52
C ASN A 10 -5.05 -11.92 7.13
N ILE A 11 -6.13 -11.15 7.00
CA ILE A 11 -7.49 -11.57 7.37
C ILE A 11 -8.34 -11.45 6.10
N ASN A 12 -8.86 -12.56 5.58
CA ASN A 12 -9.56 -12.57 4.29
C ASN A 12 -8.79 -11.78 3.23
N ALA A 13 -7.48 -12.04 3.15
CA ALA A 13 -6.53 -11.16 2.47
C ALA A 13 -6.89 -10.91 1.00
N GLU A 14 -7.28 -11.95 0.25
CA GLU A 14 -7.63 -11.78 -1.16
C GLU A 14 -8.83 -10.84 -1.35
N LYS A 15 -9.87 -11.00 -0.53
CA LYS A 15 -11.05 -10.14 -0.59
C LYS A 15 -10.75 -8.72 -0.17
N ASN A 16 -9.93 -8.54 0.85
CA ASN A 16 -9.59 -7.22 1.36
C ASN A 16 -8.67 -6.47 0.40
N LEU A 17 -7.73 -7.14 -0.26
CA LEU A 17 -6.93 -6.51 -1.31
C LEU A 17 -7.78 -6.13 -2.52
N GLU A 18 -8.69 -6.99 -2.94
CA GLU A 18 -9.63 -6.68 -4.02
C GLU A 18 -10.49 -5.46 -3.69
N PHE A 19 -11.02 -5.41 -2.48
CA PHE A 19 -11.76 -4.25 -1.98
C PHE A 19 -10.90 -2.99 -2.04
N ALA A 20 -9.65 -3.06 -1.59
CA ALA A 20 -8.73 -1.93 -1.62
C ALA A 20 -8.47 -1.46 -3.05
N PHE A 21 -8.19 -2.36 -3.99
CA PHE A 21 -7.98 -2.00 -5.39
C PHE A 21 -9.19 -1.29 -5.98
N ASP A 22 -10.39 -1.78 -5.70
CA ASP A 22 -11.62 -1.17 -6.20
C ASP A 22 -11.83 0.23 -5.64
N GLU A 23 -11.56 0.42 -4.34
CA GLU A 23 -11.67 1.74 -3.71
C GLU A 23 -10.60 2.71 -4.19
N LEU A 24 -9.39 2.24 -4.40
CA LEU A 24 -8.29 3.07 -4.89
C LEU A 24 -8.54 3.55 -6.33
N LYS A 25 -9.19 2.74 -7.16
CA LYS A 25 -9.56 3.15 -8.52
C LYS A 25 -10.51 4.34 -8.54
N LYS A 26 -11.24 4.59 -7.47
CA LYS A 26 -12.15 5.73 -7.35
C LYS A 26 -11.43 7.03 -7.01
N ILE A 27 -10.25 6.96 -6.41
CA ILE A 27 -9.54 8.14 -5.90
C ILE A 27 -8.20 8.40 -6.56
N LEU A 28 -7.68 7.46 -7.34
CA LEU A 28 -6.42 7.60 -8.08
C LEU A 28 -6.66 7.41 -9.57
N SER A 29 -5.91 8.15 -10.39
CA SER A 29 -5.88 7.96 -11.85
C SER A 29 -4.61 7.23 -12.28
N ASN A 30 -4.64 6.65 -13.48
CA ASN A 30 -3.50 5.92 -14.07
C ASN A 30 -2.92 4.88 -13.10
N ILE A 31 -3.81 4.11 -12.48
CA ILE A 31 -3.43 3.17 -11.44
C ILE A 31 -2.73 1.94 -12.01
N GLN A 32 -1.65 1.52 -11.35
CA GLN A 32 -0.91 0.29 -11.65
C GLN A 32 -0.65 -0.43 -10.33
N SER A 33 -0.62 -1.76 -10.37
CA SER A 33 -0.33 -2.56 -9.19
C SER A 33 0.77 -3.57 -9.48
N SER A 34 1.57 -3.88 -8.46
CA SER A 34 2.52 -4.97 -8.50
C SER A 34 1.79 -6.31 -8.45
N SER A 35 2.53 -7.40 -8.67
CA SER A 35 2.02 -8.73 -8.29
C SER A 35 1.82 -8.80 -6.78
N ILE A 36 1.06 -9.79 -6.33
CA ILE A 36 0.83 -10.02 -4.91
C ILE A 36 1.95 -10.90 -4.37
N HIS A 37 2.58 -10.47 -3.28
CA HIS A 37 3.65 -11.19 -2.59
C HIS A 37 3.11 -11.76 -1.28
N GLN A 38 3.38 -13.03 -1.02
CA GLN A 38 2.99 -13.68 0.21
C GLN A 38 4.17 -13.69 1.18
N THR A 39 3.94 -13.24 2.40
CA THR A 39 4.97 -13.21 3.45
C THR A 39 4.42 -13.77 4.76
N LYS A 40 5.31 -14.28 5.60
CA LYS A 40 4.92 -14.80 6.91
C LYS A 40 4.60 -13.67 7.87
N ALA A 41 3.66 -13.93 8.81
CA ALA A 41 3.38 -12.99 9.88
C ALA A 41 4.61 -12.81 10.76
N GLU A 42 4.98 -11.56 11.04
CA GLU A 42 6.09 -11.22 11.93
C GLU A 42 5.61 -10.96 13.34
N GLY A 43 6.28 -11.57 14.31
CA GLY A 43 6.07 -11.29 15.73
C GLY A 43 4.81 -11.89 16.33
N PHE A 44 4.07 -12.73 15.62
CA PHE A 44 2.90 -13.44 16.13
C PHE A 44 2.55 -14.66 15.27
N GLU A 45 1.76 -15.58 15.83
CA GLU A 45 1.22 -16.69 15.07
C GLU A 45 -0.06 -16.23 14.36
N GLY A 46 -0.13 -16.43 13.06
CA GLY A 46 -1.30 -16.06 12.26
C GLY A 46 -1.09 -16.45 10.81
N ASP A 47 -2.13 -16.18 10.00
CA ASP A 47 -2.05 -16.42 8.57
C ASP A 47 -1.00 -15.53 7.92
N ASP A 48 -0.44 -16.01 6.82
CA ASP A 48 0.51 -15.23 6.04
C ASP A 48 -0.15 -13.95 5.51
N PHE A 49 0.68 -12.91 5.36
CA PHE A 49 0.24 -11.67 4.72
C PHE A 49 0.29 -11.79 3.21
N LEU A 50 -0.67 -11.16 2.55
CA LEU A 50 -0.58 -10.83 1.13
C LEU A 50 -0.25 -9.35 1.03
N ASN A 51 0.78 -9.02 0.26
CA ASN A 51 1.29 -7.67 0.10
C ASN A 51 1.35 -7.27 -1.36
N SER A 52 1.10 -6.00 -1.65
CA SER A 52 1.20 -5.44 -2.99
C SER A 52 1.54 -3.95 -2.88
N VAL A 53 2.09 -3.38 -3.94
CA VAL A 53 2.25 -1.94 -4.06
C VAL A 53 1.41 -1.46 -5.23
N VAL A 54 0.69 -0.37 -5.02
CA VAL A 54 -0.13 0.29 -6.02
C VAL A 54 0.42 1.68 -6.24
N CYS A 55 0.54 2.12 -7.49
CA CYS A 55 0.85 3.50 -7.78
C CYS A 55 -0.26 4.15 -8.60
N GLY A 56 -0.39 5.45 -8.45
CA GLY A 56 -1.37 6.24 -9.20
C GLY A 56 -1.19 7.72 -8.93
N ASN A 57 -1.93 8.53 -9.68
CA ASN A 57 -1.88 9.98 -9.57
C ASN A 57 -3.06 10.50 -8.77
N SER A 58 -2.82 11.55 -7.99
CA SER A 58 -3.86 12.27 -7.28
C SER A 58 -3.49 13.75 -7.19
N GLU A 59 -4.50 14.62 -7.17
CA GLU A 59 -4.32 16.04 -6.90
C GLU A 59 -4.32 16.35 -5.39
N LEU A 60 -4.69 15.35 -4.56
CA LEU A 60 -4.69 15.51 -3.12
C LEU A 60 -3.25 15.58 -2.59
N ASP A 61 -3.06 16.38 -1.54
CA ASP A 61 -1.79 16.37 -0.82
C ASP A 61 -1.67 15.10 0.04
N PHE A 62 -0.50 14.90 0.63
CA PHE A 62 -0.21 13.72 1.44
C PHE A 62 -1.25 13.51 2.55
N LYS A 63 -1.55 14.58 3.28
CA LYS A 63 -2.45 14.51 4.44
C LYS A 63 -3.86 14.10 4.03
N ASP A 64 -4.39 14.71 2.97
CA ASP A 64 -5.75 14.45 2.52
C ASP A 64 -5.88 13.07 1.89
N LEU A 65 -4.89 12.64 1.12
CA LEU A 65 -4.87 11.29 0.59
C LEU A 65 -4.79 10.27 1.73
N ASN A 66 -3.91 10.49 2.71
CA ASN A 66 -3.78 9.57 3.84
C ASN A 66 -5.08 9.41 4.62
N LYS A 67 -5.85 10.49 4.77
CA LYS A 67 -7.18 10.41 5.41
C LYS A 67 -8.12 9.47 4.64
N LYS A 68 -8.13 9.56 3.32
CA LYS A 68 -8.96 8.68 2.50
C LYS A 68 -8.52 7.22 2.61
N LEU A 69 -7.21 6.97 2.68
CA LEU A 69 -6.68 5.62 2.85
C LEU A 69 -7.11 5.02 4.20
N LYS A 70 -7.08 5.82 5.26
CA LYS A 70 -7.52 5.37 6.59
C LYS A 70 -9.01 5.06 6.63
N LEU A 71 -9.83 5.81 5.88
CA LEU A 71 -11.25 5.48 5.72
C LEU A 71 -11.46 4.15 5.01
N ILE A 72 -10.67 3.86 4.00
CA ILE A 72 -10.73 2.55 3.31
C ILE A 72 -10.38 1.43 4.29
N GLU A 73 -9.33 1.60 5.10
CA GLU A 73 -8.98 0.63 6.13
C GLU A 73 -10.12 0.42 7.12
N ASP A 74 -10.74 1.51 7.59
CA ASP A 74 -11.86 1.44 8.54
C ASP A 74 -13.05 0.70 7.92
N ASN A 75 -13.35 0.95 6.67
CA ASN A 75 -14.44 0.27 5.95
C ASN A 75 -14.16 -1.22 5.74
N ALA A 76 -12.91 -1.63 5.74
CA ALA A 76 -12.52 -3.03 5.69
C ALA A 76 -12.56 -3.71 7.07
N GLY A 77 -12.88 -2.97 8.13
CA GLY A 77 -12.99 -3.51 9.49
C GLY A 77 -11.70 -3.45 10.31
N ARG A 78 -10.83 -2.46 10.03
CA ARG A 78 -9.58 -2.29 10.76
C ARG A 78 -9.81 -2.09 12.26
N ASN A 79 -9.13 -2.88 13.10
CA ASN A 79 -9.10 -2.69 14.54
C ASN A 79 -7.87 -1.85 14.94
N ARG A 80 -8.08 -0.55 15.19
CA ARG A 80 -6.98 0.36 15.52
C ARG A 80 -6.43 0.22 16.93
N ASN A 81 -7.10 -0.56 17.77
CA ASN A 81 -6.64 -0.87 19.13
C ASN A 81 -5.79 -2.15 19.18
N ALA A 82 -5.62 -2.83 18.06
CA ALA A 82 -4.82 -4.05 18.00
C ALA A 82 -3.32 -3.74 18.19
N PRO A 83 -2.55 -4.67 18.78
CA PRO A 83 -1.09 -4.53 18.91
C PRO A 83 -0.42 -4.31 17.54
N LYS A 84 0.76 -3.66 17.56
CA LYS A 84 1.48 -3.29 16.33
C LYS A 84 1.75 -4.48 15.41
N PHE A 85 2.24 -5.60 15.94
CA PHE A 85 2.50 -6.82 15.17
C PHE A 85 1.41 -7.84 15.44
N SER A 86 0.24 -7.62 14.85
CA SER A 86 -0.91 -8.50 14.96
C SER A 86 -1.59 -8.64 13.61
N ALA A 87 -2.62 -9.49 13.55
CA ALA A 87 -3.38 -9.67 12.32
C ALA A 87 -3.98 -8.34 11.85
N ARG A 88 -3.96 -8.10 10.53
CA ARG A 88 -4.48 -6.89 9.91
C ARG A 88 -5.52 -7.22 8.86
N THR A 89 -6.69 -6.63 8.99
CA THR A 89 -7.72 -6.72 7.95
C THR A 89 -7.21 -6.06 6.67
N LEU A 90 -6.71 -4.84 6.79
CA LEU A 90 -6.14 -4.10 5.67
C LEU A 90 -5.26 -2.97 6.18
N ASP A 91 -4.03 -2.90 5.67
CA ASP A 91 -3.11 -1.78 5.85
C ASP A 91 -2.86 -1.13 4.50
N ILE A 92 -2.96 0.19 4.45
CA ILE A 92 -2.59 0.97 3.25
C ILE A 92 -1.74 2.15 3.71
N ASP A 93 -0.48 2.18 3.29
CA ASP A 93 0.46 3.22 3.68
C ASP A 93 1.09 3.88 2.47
N ILE A 94 1.19 5.21 2.50
CA ILE A 94 1.95 5.95 1.49
C ILE A 94 3.44 5.68 1.75
N VAL A 95 4.14 5.14 0.77
CA VAL A 95 5.57 4.85 0.91
C VAL A 95 6.45 5.74 0.04
N LEU A 96 5.87 6.33 -1.00
CA LEU A 96 6.63 7.24 -1.89
C LEU A 96 5.68 8.27 -2.49
N GLN A 97 6.12 9.53 -2.53
CA GLN A 97 5.40 10.62 -3.18
C GLN A 97 6.36 11.35 -4.09
N ILE A 98 5.99 11.50 -5.36
CA ILE A 98 6.81 12.13 -6.39
C ILE A 98 6.00 13.24 -7.04
N ASP A 99 6.61 14.42 -7.22
CA ASP A 99 5.96 15.54 -7.88
C ASP A 99 6.04 15.46 -9.41
N GLU A 100 5.51 16.48 -10.06
CA GLU A 100 5.45 16.55 -11.52
C GLU A 100 6.83 16.65 -12.19
N ASN A 101 7.85 17.07 -11.44
CA ASN A 101 9.22 17.19 -11.91
C ASN A 101 10.06 15.95 -11.59
N ASP A 102 9.42 14.86 -11.16
CA ASP A 102 10.06 13.62 -10.72
C ASP A 102 10.92 13.80 -9.45
N ASP A 103 10.68 14.86 -8.68
CA ASP A 103 11.33 15.04 -7.40
C ASP A 103 10.59 14.26 -6.31
N ILE A 104 11.35 13.56 -5.46
CA ILE A 104 10.81 12.81 -4.35
C ILE A 104 10.46 13.78 -3.22
N LEU A 105 9.17 13.85 -2.87
CA LEU A 105 8.68 14.69 -1.78
C LEU A 105 8.60 13.93 -0.46
N PHE A 106 8.39 12.63 -0.52
CA PHE A 106 8.33 11.75 0.65
C PHE A 106 8.81 10.36 0.28
N GLU A 107 9.62 9.76 1.15
CA GLU A 107 10.08 8.39 1.03
C GLU A 107 10.02 7.75 2.41
N SER A 108 9.25 6.69 2.56
CA SER A 108 9.12 5.97 3.82
C SER A 108 10.36 5.14 4.10
N ASP A 109 10.80 5.10 5.35
CA ASP A 109 11.89 4.23 5.79
C ASP A 109 11.48 2.73 5.73
N GLU A 110 10.20 2.42 5.62
CA GLU A 110 9.71 1.06 5.43
C GLU A 110 10.23 0.40 4.16
N ILE A 111 10.56 1.20 3.13
CA ILE A 111 11.14 0.69 1.88
C ILE A 111 12.47 -0.01 2.17
N GLN A 112 13.28 0.55 3.06
CA GLN A 112 14.58 -0.04 3.41
C GLN A 112 14.46 -1.14 4.46
N LYS A 113 13.47 -1.03 5.34
CA LYS A 113 13.29 -1.97 6.45
C LYS A 113 12.62 -3.28 6.04
N TYR A 114 11.69 -3.23 5.09
CA TYR A 114 10.83 -4.38 4.81
C TYR A 114 10.89 -4.79 3.34
N GLU A 115 11.30 -6.02 3.10
CA GLU A 115 11.32 -6.60 1.76
C GLU A 115 9.90 -6.71 1.17
N PHE A 116 8.89 -6.91 2.02
CA PHE A 116 7.50 -6.97 1.56
C PHE A 116 6.99 -5.61 1.05
N VAL A 117 7.72 -4.53 1.26
CA VAL A 117 7.48 -3.22 0.64
C VAL A 117 8.39 -3.03 -0.56
N SER A 118 9.70 -3.26 -0.40
CA SER A 118 10.68 -2.98 -1.45
C SER A 118 10.55 -3.89 -2.68
N ALA A 119 10.27 -5.18 -2.49
CA ALA A 119 10.18 -6.11 -3.61
C ALA A 119 9.03 -5.77 -4.56
N PRO A 120 7.76 -5.59 -4.09
CA PRO A 120 6.70 -5.16 -4.99
C PRO A 120 6.89 -3.75 -5.53
N LEU A 121 7.50 -2.84 -4.76
CA LEU A 121 7.80 -1.49 -5.24
C LEU A 121 8.77 -1.52 -6.43
N LYS A 122 9.80 -2.34 -6.37
CA LYS A 122 10.77 -2.50 -7.46
C LYS A 122 10.12 -2.95 -8.75
N GLU A 123 9.11 -3.82 -8.70
CA GLU A 123 8.38 -4.25 -9.90
C GLU A 123 7.81 -3.05 -10.65
N LEU A 124 7.18 -2.12 -9.94
CA LEU A 124 6.58 -0.94 -10.55
C LEU A 124 7.62 0.05 -11.06
N ILE A 125 8.69 0.27 -10.31
CA ILE A 125 9.76 1.20 -10.71
C ILE A 125 10.48 0.68 -11.95
N LEU A 126 10.82 -0.61 -12.01
CA LEU A 126 11.45 -1.22 -13.18
C LEU A 126 10.55 -1.16 -14.40
N SER A 127 9.25 -1.37 -14.22
CA SER A 127 8.27 -1.24 -15.30
C SER A 127 8.26 0.18 -15.88
N LEU A 128 8.38 1.20 -15.03
CA LEU A 128 8.41 2.61 -15.47
C LEU A 128 9.69 2.98 -16.20
N ILE A 129 10.82 2.35 -15.85
CA ILE A 129 12.12 2.62 -16.48
C ILE A 129 12.20 2.05 -17.90
N HIS A 130 11.46 1.00 -18.19
CA HIS A 130 11.49 0.32 -19.48
C HIS A 130 10.44 0.82 -20.48
N ILE A 131 9.79 1.90 -20.19
CA ILE A 131 8.80 2.51 -21.10
C ILE A 131 9.50 3.36 -22.18
#